data_d891fe557ab722eefcf805aa545c6d05
#
_entry.id   d891fe557ab722eefcf805aa545c6d05
#
_cell.length_a   1.000
_cell.length_b   1.000
_cell.length_c   1.000
_cell.angle_alpha   90.00
_cell.angle_beta   90.00
_cell.angle_gamma   90.00
#
_symmetry.space_group_name_H-M   'P 1'
#
loop_
_entity.id
_entity.type
_entity.pdbx_description
1 polymer ?
#
loop_
_entity_poly.entity_id
_entity_poly.type
_entity_poly.pdbx_seq_one_letter_code
_entity_poly.pdbx_strand_id
1 'polypeptide(L)'
;MELVVKSVAAASVKTATLVVPVGEGRKLGTVAKAVDQATEGAISAVLKRGDLAGKPGQTLLLQNLPGLKAERVLLVGSGKDEALGDRAWRKLVASVAGVLKGLNGGDAVLALDDIAVSNRDAHYGKYRLLAETLLDSEYVFDRFKSQKAEPRALKKVTLLADKAGLAEVERAVKHASAIATGMAFTRDLGNLPPNLCHPSYLAEQAKDLGKAHKGLKVEVLDEKKIKDLGMGAFYAVGQGSDQPPRLIVLNYQGGKKADKPFVLVGKGITFDTGGISLKPGAGMDEMKFDMCGAASVFGTLRAVLELQLPINLVCLLACAENMPSGGATRPGDIVTTMSGQTVEILNTDAEGRLVLCDTLTYAERFKPQAVIDIATLTGACIVALGSHTSGLMGNNDELVGQLLDAGKRADDRAWQLPLFDEYQEQLDSPFADMGNIGGPKAGTITAGCFLSRFAKAYNWAHMDIAGTAWISGGKDKGATGRPVPLLTQYLLDRAGA
;
A
#
# COMPACT_ATOMS: atom_id res chain seq x y z
N MET A 1 -16.54 9.13 -1.25
CA MET A 1 -16.96 9.87 -0.05
C MET A 1 -16.10 11.11 0.12
N GLU A 2 -16.68 12.29 0.32
CA GLU A 2 -15.96 13.55 0.58
C GLU A 2 -15.61 13.67 2.07
N LEU A 3 -14.36 14.01 2.40
CA LEU A 3 -13.94 14.36 3.76
C LEU A 3 -13.75 15.88 3.86
N VAL A 4 -14.34 16.50 4.88
CA VAL A 4 -14.27 17.95 5.15
C VAL A 4 -13.86 18.15 6.60
N VAL A 5 -13.05 19.17 6.88
CA VAL A 5 -12.65 19.54 8.24
C VAL A 5 -13.35 20.82 8.67
N LYS A 6 -13.83 20.88 9.92
CA LYS A 6 -14.46 22.07 10.49
C LYS A 6 -14.09 22.23 11.96
N SER A 7 -14.06 23.50 12.41
CA SER A 7 -13.93 23.85 13.83
C SER A 7 -15.23 24.53 14.28
N VAL A 8 -16.17 23.71 14.75
CA VAL A 8 -17.47 24.12 15.25
C VAL A 8 -17.89 23.25 16.45
N ALA A 9 -18.75 23.78 17.32
CA ALA A 9 -19.26 23.03 18.45
C ALA A 9 -20.12 21.83 18.00
N ALA A 10 -19.83 20.64 18.48
CA ALA A 10 -20.51 19.40 18.09
C ALA A 10 -22.04 19.47 18.32
N ALA A 11 -22.48 20.05 19.44
CA ALA A 11 -23.91 20.19 19.77
C ALA A 11 -24.68 21.13 18.81
N SER A 12 -24.00 21.97 18.03
CA SER A 12 -24.63 22.93 17.14
C SER A 12 -24.76 22.49 15.68
N VAL A 13 -24.12 21.36 15.30
CA VAL A 13 -24.04 20.92 13.91
C VAL A 13 -25.36 20.37 13.40
N LYS A 14 -25.72 20.76 12.17
CA LYS A 14 -26.80 20.13 11.43
C LYS A 14 -26.24 19.02 10.56
N THR A 15 -26.65 17.78 10.81
CA THR A 15 -26.17 16.58 10.11
C THR A 15 -27.16 15.43 10.26
N ALA A 16 -27.13 14.48 9.36
CA ALA A 16 -27.93 13.26 9.50
C ALA A 16 -27.44 12.38 10.66
N THR A 17 -26.11 12.35 10.93
CA THR A 17 -25.56 11.57 12.06
C THR A 17 -24.37 12.28 12.69
N LEU A 18 -24.45 12.54 13.99
CA LEU A 18 -23.34 13.03 14.82
C LEU A 18 -22.71 11.85 15.57
N VAL A 19 -21.38 11.65 15.44
CA VAL A 19 -20.63 10.60 16.15
C VAL A 19 -19.96 11.23 17.37
N VAL A 20 -20.19 10.64 18.55
CA VAL A 20 -19.72 11.16 19.84
C VAL A 20 -19.03 10.03 20.64
N PRO A 21 -17.80 10.24 21.16
CA PRO A 21 -17.11 9.25 21.94
C PRO A 21 -17.62 9.20 23.37
N VAL A 22 -17.63 7.98 23.96
CA VAL A 22 -17.99 7.74 25.35
C VAL A 22 -16.96 6.80 25.98
N GLY A 23 -16.37 7.22 27.10
CA GLY A 23 -15.38 6.44 27.82
C GLY A 23 -15.98 5.25 28.58
N GLU A 24 -15.14 4.26 28.86
CA GLU A 24 -15.50 3.10 29.71
C GLU A 24 -15.86 3.57 31.13
N GLY A 25 -16.81 2.89 31.77
CA GLY A 25 -17.33 3.31 33.05
C GLY A 25 -18.26 4.52 32.99
N ARG A 26 -18.91 4.77 31.84
CA ARG A 26 -19.88 5.85 31.61
C ARG A 26 -19.26 7.26 31.67
N LYS A 27 -17.98 7.36 31.34
CA LYS A 27 -17.28 8.64 31.35
C LYS A 27 -17.61 9.45 30.11
N LEU A 28 -17.99 10.71 30.31
CA LEU A 28 -18.21 11.68 29.25
C LEU A 28 -17.00 12.61 29.16
N GLY A 29 -16.35 12.63 27.98
CA GLY A 29 -15.35 13.64 27.61
C GLY A 29 -15.98 15.00 27.35
N THR A 30 -15.19 15.96 26.94
CA THR A 30 -15.63 17.35 26.70
C THR A 30 -16.75 17.43 25.66
N VAL A 31 -16.56 16.74 24.52
CA VAL A 31 -17.57 16.70 23.46
C VAL A 31 -18.87 16.05 23.92
N ALA A 32 -18.75 14.88 24.56
CA ALA A 32 -19.92 14.14 25.02
C ALA A 32 -20.70 14.90 26.10
N LYS A 33 -20.03 15.60 27.02
CA LYS A 33 -20.68 16.47 28.02
C LYS A 33 -21.47 17.61 27.38
N ALA A 34 -20.89 18.27 26.38
CA ALA A 34 -21.58 19.36 25.68
C ALA A 34 -22.83 18.87 24.93
N VAL A 35 -22.76 17.70 24.32
CA VAL A 35 -23.92 17.08 23.65
C VAL A 35 -24.96 16.59 24.66
N ASP A 36 -24.53 16.02 25.80
CA ASP A 36 -25.43 15.58 26.89
C ASP A 36 -26.20 16.74 27.49
N GLN A 37 -25.53 17.87 27.76
CA GLN A 37 -26.16 19.09 28.22
C GLN A 37 -27.21 19.63 27.22
N ALA A 38 -26.87 19.64 25.94
CA ALA A 38 -27.76 20.08 24.88
C ALA A 38 -29.00 19.17 24.73
N THR A 39 -28.91 17.92 25.16
CA THR A 39 -29.97 16.89 25.12
C THR A 39 -30.62 16.66 26.47
N GLU A 40 -30.48 17.60 27.42
CA GLU A 40 -31.08 17.55 28.77
C GLU A 40 -30.75 16.26 29.54
N GLY A 41 -29.51 15.73 29.36
CA GLY A 41 -29.01 14.53 30.02
C GLY A 41 -29.42 13.20 29.39
N ALA A 42 -29.89 13.21 28.14
CA ALA A 42 -30.34 12.00 27.46
C ALA A 42 -29.23 10.95 27.29
N ILE A 43 -27.99 11.38 27.01
CA ILE A 43 -26.84 10.46 26.90
C ILE A 43 -26.55 9.83 28.26
N SER A 44 -26.46 10.64 29.32
CA SER A 44 -26.25 10.17 30.70
C SER A 44 -27.33 9.17 31.13
N ALA A 45 -28.59 9.40 30.77
CA ALA A 45 -29.70 8.50 31.08
C ALA A 45 -29.53 7.12 30.43
N VAL A 46 -29.14 7.09 29.14
CA VAL A 46 -28.86 5.86 28.38
C VAL A 46 -27.69 5.09 29.01
N LEU A 47 -26.60 5.79 29.34
CA LEU A 47 -25.44 5.17 29.95
C LEU A 47 -25.73 4.62 31.35
N LYS A 48 -26.61 5.30 32.12
CA LYS A 48 -27.06 4.85 33.46
C LYS A 48 -27.83 3.52 33.38
N ARG A 49 -28.59 3.29 32.31
CA ARG A 49 -29.27 2.01 32.07
C ARG A 49 -28.32 0.87 31.74
N GLY A 50 -27.11 1.18 31.25
CA GLY A 50 -26.10 0.18 30.89
C GLY A 50 -26.15 -0.25 29.44
N ASP A 51 -26.85 0.49 28.58
CA ASP A 51 -27.01 0.15 27.15
C ASP A 51 -25.68 0.24 26.36
N LEU A 52 -24.69 1.00 26.90
CA LEU A 52 -23.33 1.10 26.35
C LEU A 52 -22.30 1.06 27.47
N ALA A 53 -21.36 0.11 27.43
CA ALA A 53 -20.28 -0.01 28.41
C ALA A 53 -19.10 0.94 28.13
N GLY A 54 -18.99 1.48 26.91
CA GLY A 54 -17.92 2.36 26.48
C GLY A 54 -16.63 1.64 26.04
N LYS A 55 -16.64 0.30 25.86
CA LYS A 55 -15.49 -0.45 25.35
C LYS A 55 -15.13 -0.01 23.91
N PRO A 56 -13.82 -0.01 23.51
CA PRO A 56 -13.41 0.47 22.21
C PRO A 56 -14.20 -0.14 21.05
N GLY A 57 -14.82 0.70 20.25
CA GLY A 57 -15.60 0.31 19.07
C GLY A 57 -17.00 -0.23 19.35
N GLN A 58 -17.47 -0.29 20.60
CA GLN A 58 -18.91 -0.47 20.87
C GLN A 58 -19.69 0.73 20.35
N THR A 59 -20.85 0.50 19.75
CA THR A 59 -21.68 1.57 19.17
C THR A 59 -23.09 1.47 19.67
N LEU A 60 -23.75 2.64 19.83
CA LEU A 60 -25.16 2.76 20.14
C LEU A 60 -25.76 3.95 19.37
N LEU A 61 -26.75 3.69 18.55
CA LEU A 61 -27.44 4.72 17.76
C LEU A 61 -28.66 5.24 18.52
N LEU A 62 -28.70 6.55 18.74
CA LEU A 62 -29.84 7.26 19.34
C LEU A 62 -30.50 8.12 18.27
N GLN A 63 -31.82 8.21 18.31
CA GLN A 63 -32.62 8.98 17.35
C GLN A 63 -33.48 10.01 18.08
N ASN A 64 -33.76 11.11 17.39
CA ASN A 64 -34.72 12.12 17.83
C ASN A 64 -34.38 12.70 19.24
N LEU A 65 -33.10 13.01 19.48
CA LEU A 65 -32.70 13.65 20.72
C LEU A 65 -33.15 15.13 20.73
N PRO A 66 -33.74 15.62 21.84
CA PRO A 66 -34.13 17.04 21.94
C PRO A 66 -32.87 17.93 21.94
N GLY A 67 -33.05 19.19 21.57
CA GLY A 67 -32.00 20.22 21.65
C GLY A 67 -30.90 20.14 20.59
N LEU A 68 -30.86 19.11 19.75
CA LEU A 68 -29.89 18.96 18.67
C LEU A 68 -30.50 19.22 17.31
N LYS A 69 -29.65 19.71 16.38
CA LYS A 69 -29.97 19.80 14.94
C LYS A 69 -29.52 18.53 14.19
N ALA A 70 -28.84 17.62 14.84
CA ALA A 70 -28.49 16.30 14.30
C ALA A 70 -29.70 15.36 14.42
N GLU A 71 -30.02 14.64 13.32
CA GLU A 71 -31.17 13.72 13.32
C GLU A 71 -30.89 12.49 14.21
N ARG A 72 -29.63 12.07 14.28
CA ARG A 72 -29.18 10.90 15.04
C ARG A 72 -27.86 11.20 15.74
N VAL A 73 -27.64 10.54 16.87
CA VAL A 73 -26.35 10.52 17.55
C VAL A 73 -25.86 9.07 17.62
N LEU A 74 -24.70 8.82 17.05
CA LEU A 74 -24.00 7.55 17.16
C LEU A 74 -22.98 7.67 18.30
N LEU A 75 -23.26 7.06 19.45
CA LEU A 75 -22.28 6.92 20.53
C LEU A 75 -21.27 5.83 20.17
N VAL A 76 -19.98 6.10 20.37
CA VAL A 76 -18.92 5.12 20.18
C VAL A 76 -18.05 5.01 21.41
N GLY A 77 -17.84 3.77 21.90
CA GLY A 77 -16.96 3.50 23.03
C GLY A 77 -15.51 3.84 22.69
N SER A 78 -14.87 4.68 23.50
CA SER A 78 -13.46 5.07 23.40
C SER A 78 -12.54 4.29 24.33
N GLY A 79 -13.08 3.42 25.20
CA GLY A 79 -12.28 2.68 26.16
C GLY A 79 -12.01 3.44 27.44
N LYS A 80 -10.96 3.03 28.16
CA LYS A 80 -10.46 3.68 29.37
C LYS A 80 -9.81 5.03 29.03
N ASP A 81 -9.51 5.85 30.05
CA ASP A 81 -8.86 7.16 29.89
C ASP A 81 -7.37 7.05 29.46
N GLU A 82 -7.01 6.05 28.70
CA GLU A 82 -5.67 5.81 28.18
C GLU A 82 -5.67 6.04 26.67
N ALA A 83 -4.53 6.48 26.13
CA ALA A 83 -4.38 6.64 24.70
C ALA A 83 -4.53 5.29 23.97
N LEU A 84 -5.34 5.25 22.92
CA LEU A 84 -5.52 4.06 22.10
C LEU A 84 -4.30 3.79 21.23
N GLY A 85 -3.89 2.53 21.12
CA GLY A 85 -2.93 2.14 20.09
C GLY A 85 -3.56 2.17 18.70
N ASP A 86 -2.73 2.26 17.65
CA ASP A 86 -3.16 2.37 16.23
C ASP A 86 -4.22 1.32 15.85
N ARG A 87 -4.00 0.07 16.24
CA ARG A 87 -4.96 -1.03 15.94
C ARG A 87 -6.32 -0.81 16.59
N ALA A 88 -6.35 -0.36 17.85
CA ALA A 88 -7.60 -0.08 18.55
C ALA A 88 -8.32 1.12 17.95
N TRP A 89 -7.57 2.16 17.58
CA TRP A 89 -8.06 3.34 16.87
C TRP A 89 -8.69 2.98 15.53
N ARG A 90 -7.98 2.24 14.66
CA ARG A 90 -8.52 1.75 13.37
C ARG A 90 -9.79 0.92 13.58
N LYS A 91 -9.82 0.03 14.58
CA LYS A 91 -10.99 -0.79 14.88
C LYS A 91 -12.18 0.06 15.29
N LEU A 92 -11.97 1.10 16.12
CA LEU A 92 -13.02 2.05 16.50
C LEU A 92 -13.57 2.77 15.28
N VAL A 93 -12.70 3.33 14.44
CA VAL A 93 -13.09 4.06 13.22
C VAL A 93 -13.82 3.13 12.24
N ALA A 94 -13.34 1.90 12.06
CA ALA A 94 -13.99 0.90 11.22
C ALA A 94 -15.38 0.52 11.73
N SER A 95 -15.57 0.43 13.06
CA SER A 95 -16.88 0.19 13.67
C SER A 95 -17.85 1.33 13.37
N VAL A 96 -17.40 2.58 13.50
CA VAL A 96 -18.18 3.78 13.13
C VAL A 96 -18.55 3.74 11.65
N ALA A 97 -17.57 3.51 10.76
CA ALA A 97 -17.79 3.40 9.32
C ALA A 97 -18.81 2.31 8.98
N GLY A 98 -18.72 1.15 9.65
CA GLY A 98 -19.66 0.03 9.47
C GLY A 98 -21.10 0.40 9.79
N VAL A 99 -21.34 1.13 10.89
CA VAL A 99 -22.69 1.62 11.23
C VAL A 99 -23.17 2.66 10.22
N LEU A 100 -22.33 3.66 9.91
CA LEU A 100 -22.68 4.73 8.99
C LEU A 100 -23.05 4.23 7.59
N LYS A 101 -22.42 3.15 7.14
CA LYS A 101 -22.73 2.50 5.85
C LYS A 101 -24.14 1.93 5.78
N GLY A 102 -24.68 1.48 6.89
CA GLY A 102 -26.04 0.92 6.98
C GLY A 102 -27.13 1.97 7.19
N LEU A 103 -26.78 3.25 7.35
CA LEU A 103 -27.73 4.31 7.61
C LEU A 103 -28.12 5.05 6.32
N ASN A 104 -29.41 5.33 6.19
CA ASN A 104 -29.91 6.27 5.19
C ASN A 104 -29.66 7.71 5.67
N GLY A 105 -28.63 8.34 5.13
CA GLY A 105 -28.27 9.72 5.45
C GLY A 105 -27.10 10.17 4.59
N GLY A 106 -27.17 11.36 4.01
CA GLY A 106 -26.17 11.84 3.06
C GLY A 106 -24.86 12.28 3.69
N ASP A 107 -24.87 12.57 5.01
CA ASP A 107 -23.71 13.10 5.73
C ASP A 107 -23.58 12.58 7.17
N ALA A 108 -22.36 12.69 7.69
CA ALA A 108 -22.05 12.45 9.10
C ALA A 108 -21.01 13.47 9.60
N VAL A 109 -21.04 13.74 10.90
CA VAL A 109 -20.04 14.55 11.60
C VAL A 109 -19.38 13.72 12.68
N LEU A 110 -18.05 13.60 12.65
CA LEU A 110 -17.26 12.88 13.65
C LEU A 110 -16.61 13.88 14.61
N ALA A 111 -16.99 13.82 15.86
CA ALA A 111 -16.48 14.65 16.94
C ALA A 111 -15.62 13.79 17.89
N LEU A 112 -14.45 13.37 17.44
CA LEU A 112 -13.56 12.41 18.09
C LEU A 112 -12.30 13.04 18.70
N ASP A 113 -12.32 14.38 18.94
CA ASP A 113 -11.16 15.12 19.47
C ASP A 113 -10.70 14.63 20.84
N ASP A 114 -11.63 14.24 21.69
CA ASP A 114 -11.35 13.78 23.06
C ASP A 114 -10.53 12.48 23.13
N ILE A 115 -10.38 11.76 22.01
CA ILE A 115 -9.66 10.49 21.99
C ILE A 115 -8.18 10.75 21.69
N ALA A 116 -7.29 10.35 22.61
CA ALA A 116 -5.85 10.32 22.36
C ALA A 116 -5.44 9.01 21.69
N VAL A 117 -4.44 9.08 20.78
CA VAL A 117 -3.85 7.90 20.15
C VAL A 117 -2.35 7.84 20.48
N SER A 118 -1.87 6.70 20.98
CA SER A 118 -0.49 6.50 21.40
C SER A 118 0.47 6.73 20.22
N ASN A 119 1.58 7.40 20.50
CA ASN A 119 2.64 7.68 19.50
C ASN A 119 2.17 8.47 18.26
N ARG A 120 1.02 9.15 18.37
CA ARG A 120 0.47 10.03 17.35
C ARG A 120 0.27 11.42 17.93
N ASP A 121 0.65 12.44 17.18
CA ASP A 121 0.22 13.79 17.51
C ASP A 121 -1.30 13.93 17.39
N ALA A 122 -1.86 14.92 18.08
CA ALA A 122 -3.31 15.08 18.24
C ALA A 122 -4.03 15.49 16.94
N HIS A 123 -3.32 16.04 15.97
CA HIS A 123 -3.91 16.63 14.78
C HIS A 123 -3.56 15.85 13.52
N TYR A 124 -2.29 15.86 13.07
CA TYR A 124 -1.92 15.22 11.82
C TYR A 124 -1.97 13.69 11.90
N GLY A 125 -1.20 13.08 12.81
CA GLY A 125 -1.03 11.61 12.84
C GLY A 125 -2.32 10.87 13.16
N LYS A 126 -3.07 11.35 14.15
CA LYS A 126 -4.37 10.77 14.54
C LYS A 126 -5.41 10.87 13.41
N TYR A 127 -5.56 12.08 12.84
CA TYR A 127 -6.59 12.31 11.81
C TYR A 127 -6.22 11.71 10.46
N ARG A 128 -4.94 11.60 10.14
CA ARG A 128 -4.51 10.87 8.96
C ARG A 128 -4.93 9.41 9.03
N LEU A 129 -4.66 8.73 10.16
CA LEU A 129 -5.04 7.33 10.36
C LEU A 129 -6.56 7.14 10.36
N LEU A 130 -7.32 8.10 10.90
CA LEU A 130 -8.77 8.13 10.84
C LEU A 130 -9.27 8.22 9.40
N ALA A 131 -8.77 9.19 8.64
CA ALA A 131 -9.20 9.44 7.27
C ALA A 131 -8.85 8.26 6.34
N GLU A 132 -7.62 7.71 6.45
CA GLU A 132 -7.22 6.51 5.72
C GLU A 132 -8.16 5.34 6.02
N THR A 133 -8.50 5.10 7.30
CA THR A 133 -9.38 3.99 7.68
C THR A 133 -10.80 4.17 7.15
N LEU A 134 -11.34 5.40 7.17
CA LEU A 134 -12.65 5.69 6.58
C LEU A 134 -12.66 5.44 5.08
N LEU A 135 -11.67 5.99 4.36
CA LEU A 135 -11.57 5.88 2.90
C LEU A 135 -11.30 4.44 2.45
N ASP A 136 -10.44 3.72 3.17
CA ASP A 136 -10.18 2.30 2.93
C ASP A 136 -11.46 1.46 3.03
N SER A 137 -12.32 1.78 3.98
CA SER A 137 -13.60 1.12 4.16
C SER A 137 -14.58 1.31 3.01
N GLU A 138 -14.32 2.28 2.12
CA GLU A 138 -15.17 2.59 0.96
C GLU A 138 -14.84 1.74 -0.27
N TYR A 139 -13.67 1.07 -0.28
CA TYR A 139 -13.24 0.29 -1.42
C TYR A 139 -14.15 -0.92 -1.67
N VAL A 140 -14.54 -1.10 -2.92
CA VAL A 140 -15.31 -2.25 -3.40
C VAL A 140 -14.79 -2.65 -4.77
N PHE A 141 -14.51 -3.94 -4.97
CA PHE A 141 -14.17 -4.49 -6.27
C PHE A 141 -15.31 -5.39 -6.77
N ASP A 142 -16.16 -4.85 -7.61
CA ASP A 142 -17.32 -5.56 -8.17
C ASP A 142 -17.36 -5.54 -9.71
N ARG A 143 -16.21 -5.18 -10.34
CA ARG A 143 -16.11 -4.95 -11.79
C ARG A 143 -16.71 -6.09 -12.63
N PHE A 144 -16.57 -7.33 -12.18
CA PHE A 144 -17.02 -8.53 -12.91
C PHE A 144 -18.30 -9.17 -12.34
N LYS A 145 -18.90 -8.54 -11.31
CA LYS A 145 -20.18 -9.04 -10.80
C LYS A 145 -21.34 -8.55 -11.65
N SER A 146 -22.31 -9.41 -11.93
CA SER A 146 -23.55 -9.06 -12.62
C SER A 146 -24.39 -8.08 -11.78
N GLN A 147 -24.40 -8.31 -10.47
CA GLN A 147 -25.02 -7.37 -9.51
C GLN A 147 -23.93 -6.50 -8.87
N LYS A 148 -24.02 -5.21 -9.11
CA LYS A 148 -23.10 -4.23 -8.51
C LYS A 148 -23.51 -3.94 -7.07
N ALA A 149 -22.54 -3.51 -6.27
CA ALA A 149 -22.82 -3.01 -4.94
C ALA A 149 -23.74 -1.76 -5.02
N GLU A 150 -24.73 -1.72 -4.11
CA GLU A 150 -25.61 -0.55 -4.01
C GLU A 150 -24.81 0.73 -3.72
N PRO A 151 -25.13 1.85 -4.40
CA PRO A 151 -24.51 3.12 -4.10
C PRO A 151 -24.78 3.52 -2.65
N ARG A 152 -23.71 3.84 -1.92
CA ARG A 152 -23.84 4.24 -0.51
C ARG A 152 -24.57 5.57 -0.38
N ALA A 153 -25.43 5.66 0.64
CA ALA A 153 -26.14 6.89 0.97
C ALA A 153 -25.16 7.97 1.49
N LEU A 154 -24.17 7.58 2.31
CA LEU A 154 -23.17 8.46 2.89
C LEU A 154 -22.25 9.05 1.80
N LYS A 155 -22.37 10.36 1.55
CA LYS A 155 -21.55 11.08 0.54
C LYS A 155 -20.48 11.96 1.17
N LYS A 156 -20.68 12.40 2.43
CA LYS A 156 -19.84 13.38 3.10
C LYS A 156 -19.62 13.04 4.56
N VAL A 157 -18.39 13.13 5.01
CA VAL A 157 -18.03 13.06 6.43
C VAL A 157 -17.27 14.32 6.83
N THR A 158 -17.76 15.02 7.84
CA THR A 158 -17.08 16.17 8.44
C THR A 158 -16.32 15.71 9.68
N LEU A 159 -15.04 15.98 9.72
CA LEU A 159 -14.18 15.75 10.89
C LEU A 159 -14.14 17.06 11.69
N LEU A 160 -14.49 17.00 12.96
CA LEU A 160 -14.31 18.15 13.83
C LEU A 160 -12.89 18.17 14.38
N ALA A 161 -12.28 19.35 14.39
CA ALA A 161 -10.99 19.61 15.00
C ALA A 161 -11.05 20.94 15.75
N ASP A 162 -10.15 21.11 16.72
CA ASP A 162 -9.99 22.40 17.36
C ASP A 162 -9.45 23.45 16.37
N LYS A 163 -9.58 24.72 16.69
CA LYS A 163 -9.15 25.80 15.82
C LYS A 163 -7.63 25.82 15.62
N ALA A 164 -6.88 25.39 16.60
CA ALA A 164 -5.41 25.40 16.57
C ALA A 164 -4.87 24.33 15.61
N GLY A 165 -5.51 23.17 15.57
CA GLY A 165 -5.11 22.02 14.74
C GLY A 165 -5.73 21.98 13.35
N LEU A 166 -6.60 22.91 12.98
CA LEU A 166 -7.41 22.84 11.75
C LEU A 166 -6.55 22.61 10.49
N ALA A 167 -5.48 23.39 10.31
CA ALA A 167 -4.60 23.29 9.14
C ALA A 167 -3.87 21.93 9.08
N GLU A 168 -3.43 21.41 10.22
CA GLU A 168 -2.77 20.10 10.29
C GLU A 168 -3.74 18.96 9.98
N VAL A 169 -4.99 19.05 10.42
CA VAL A 169 -6.03 18.06 10.11
C VAL A 169 -6.42 18.14 8.62
N GLU A 170 -6.51 19.33 8.03
CA GLU A 170 -6.75 19.49 6.59
C GLU A 170 -5.60 18.87 5.78
N ARG A 171 -4.34 19.08 6.18
CA ARG A 171 -3.16 18.44 5.58
C ARG A 171 -3.23 16.91 5.72
N ALA A 172 -3.58 16.41 6.89
CA ALA A 172 -3.74 14.98 7.15
C ALA A 172 -4.78 14.34 6.24
N VAL A 173 -5.95 14.97 6.07
CA VAL A 173 -7.03 14.52 5.19
C VAL A 173 -6.59 14.53 3.72
N LYS A 174 -5.88 15.57 3.28
CA LYS A 174 -5.34 15.66 1.92
C LYS A 174 -4.38 14.50 1.63
N HIS A 175 -3.44 14.22 2.55
CA HIS A 175 -2.48 13.11 2.39
C HIS A 175 -3.18 11.75 2.42
N ALA A 176 -4.11 11.55 3.36
CA ALA A 176 -4.91 10.33 3.45
C ALA A 176 -5.72 10.05 2.18
N SER A 177 -6.31 11.09 1.59
CA SER A 177 -7.10 10.97 0.35
C SER A 177 -6.24 10.51 -0.83
N ALA A 178 -5.06 11.09 -0.99
CA ALA A 178 -4.14 10.70 -2.05
C ALA A 178 -3.62 9.27 -1.86
N ILE A 179 -3.27 8.88 -0.62
CA ILE A 179 -2.85 7.52 -0.29
C ILE A 179 -3.98 6.52 -0.57
N ALA A 180 -5.21 6.83 -0.16
CA ALA A 180 -6.36 5.97 -0.41
C ALA A 180 -6.65 5.81 -1.91
N THR A 181 -6.48 6.87 -2.71
CA THR A 181 -6.58 6.81 -4.18
C THR A 181 -5.50 5.88 -4.76
N GLY A 182 -4.26 5.99 -4.29
CA GLY A 182 -3.16 5.11 -4.69
C GLY A 182 -3.39 3.66 -4.29
N MET A 183 -3.85 3.40 -3.07
CA MET A 183 -4.20 2.06 -2.59
C MET A 183 -5.34 1.45 -3.40
N ALA A 184 -6.40 2.20 -3.67
CA ALA A 184 -7.54 1.73 -4.46
C ALA A 184 -7.08 1.32 -5.87
N PHE A 185 -6.25 2.14 -6.51
CA PHE A 185 -5.69 1.84 -7.82
C PHE A 185 -4.80 0.58 -7.81
N THR A 186 -3.95 0.42 -6.79
CA THR A 186 -3.14 -0.80 -6.58
C THR A 186 -4.04 -2.03 -6.44
N ARG A 187 -5.10 -1.94 -5.65
CA ARG A 187 -6.08 -3.01 -5.45
C ARG A 187 -6.83 -3.35 -6.74
N ASP A 188 -7.23 -2.32 -7.48
CA ASP A 188 -7.92 -2.53 -8.76
C ASP A 188 -7.06 -3.35 -9.71
N LEU A 189 -5.77 -3.02 -9.84
CA LEU A 189 -4.83 -3.78 -10.68
C LEU A 189 -4.61 -5.20 -10.16
N GLY A 190 -4.32 -5.36 -8.85
CA GLY A 190 -4.05 -6.67 -8.27
C GLY A 190 -5.28 -7.60 -8.26
N ASN A 191 -6.48 -7.05 -8.15
CA ASN A 191 -7.71 -7.84 -8.16
C ASN A 191 -8.19 -8.23 -9.55
N LEU A 192 -7.67 -7.61 -10.62
CA LEU A 192 -7.98 -8.02 -11.99
C LEU A 192 -7.59 -9.48 -12.23
N PRO A 193 -8.35 -10.20 -13.07
CA PRO A 193 -7.95 -11.52 -13.52
C PRO A 193 -6.80 -11.43 -14.53
N PRO A 194 -5.90 -12.43 -14.59
CA PRO A 194 -4.68 -12.37 -15.41
C PRO A 194 -4.97 -12.36 -16.92
N ASN A 195 -6.12 -12.84 -17.38
CA ASN A 195 -6.54 -12.71 -18.77
C ASN A 195 -6.84 -11.26 -19.19
N LEU A 196 -6.86 -10.32 -18.27
CA LEU A 196 -6.97 -8.89 -18.52
C LEU A 196 -5.71 -8.13 -18.07
N CYS A 197 -5.22 -8.40 -16.86
CA CYS A 197 -4.05 -7.73 -16.33
C CYS A 197 -2.77 -8.45 -16.77
N HIS A 198 -2.41 -8.30 -18.03
CA HIS A 198 -1.17 -8.79 -18.63
C HIS A 198 -0.17 -7.61 -18.86
N PRO A 199 1.09 -7.85 -19.23
CA PRO A 199 2.10 -6.78 -19.34
C PRO A 199 1.69 -5.61 -20.24
N SER A 200 1.02 -5.89 -21.37
CA SER A 200 0.55 -4.84 -22.29
C SER A 200 -0.58 -4.00 -21.71
N TYR A 201 -1.47 -4.59 -20.87
CA TYR A 201 -2.52 -3.85 -20.17
C TYR A 201 -1.90 -2.84 -19.17
N LEU A 202 -0.89 -3.25 -18.41
CA LEU A 202 -0.19 -2.34 -17.50
C LEU A 202 0.49 -1.19 -18.27
N ALA A 203 1.04 -1.46 -19.45
CA ALA A 203 1.61 -0.45 -20.33
C ALA A 203 0.55 0.56 -20.84
N GLU A 204 -0.67 0.09 -21.14
CA GLU A 204 -1.80 0.96 -21.51
C GLU A 204 -2.22 1.85 -20.35
N GLN A 205 -2.37 1.30 -19.13
CA GLN A 205 -2.67 2.07 -17.93
C GLN A 205 -1.62 3.16 -17.68
N ALA A 206 -0.34 2.85 -17.90
CA ALA A 206 0.74 3.83 -17.78
C ALA A 206 0.62 4.97 -18.82
N LYS A 207 0.34 4.64 -20.07
CA LYS A 207 0.13 5.63 -21.14
C LYS A 207 -1.06 6.53 -20.84
N ASP A 208 -2.15 5.98 -20.32
CA ASP A 208 -3.34 6.76 -19.97
C ASP A 208 -3.08 7.70 -18.79
N LEU A 209 -2.32 7.24 -17.78
CA LEU A 209 -1.88 8.10 -16.68
C LEU A 209 -0.98 9.25 -17.20
N GLY A 210 -0.08 8.95 -18.15
CA GLY A 210 0.78 9.95 -18.79
C GLY A 210 0.01 11.01 -19.59
N LYS A 211 -1.09 10.62 -20.26
CA LYS A 211 -1.97 11.58 -20.93
C LYS A 211 -2.71 12.49 -19.95
N ALA A 212 -3.09 11.96 -18.78
CA ALA A 212 -3.82 12.71 -17.77
C ALA A 212 -2.94 13.71 -16.99
N HIS A 213 -1.61 13.50 -16.95
CA HIS A 213 -0.70 14.30 -16.12
C HIS A 213 0.47 14.88 -16.95
N LYS A 214 0.44 16.18 -17.24
CA LYS A 214 1.43 16.87 -18.07
C LYS A 214 2.90 16.75 -17.60
N GLY A 215 3.13 16.57 -16.29
CA GLY A 215 4.48 16.41 -15.71
C GLY A 215 5.02 14.97 -15.75
N LEU A 216 4.24 14.03 -16.28
CA LEU A 216 4.59 12.62 -16.32
C LEU A 216 4.96 12.19 -17.75
N LYS A 217 6.21 11.75 -17.95
CA LYS A 217 6.66 11.13 -19.20
C LYS A 217 6.60 9.63 -19.07
N VAL A 218 6.06 8.96 -20.08
CA VAL A 218 5.93 7.49 -20.11
C VAL A 218 6.66 6.95 -21.33
N GLU A 219 7.54 5.97 -21.08
CA GLU A 219 8.18 5.16 -22.10
C GLU A 219 7.87 3.69 -21.82
N VAL A 220 7.60 2.93 -22.86
CA VAL A 220 7.39 1.48 -22.79
C VAL A 220 8.42 0.80 -23.68
N LEU A 221 9.29 0.02 -23.05
CA LEU A 221 10.23 -0.83 -23.76
C LEU A 221 9.53 -2.15 -24.07
N ASP A 222 9.43 -2.45 -25.34
CA ASP A 222 8.91 -3.70 -25.83
C ASP A 222 9.95 -4.82 -25.76
N GLU A 223 9.56 -6.01 -26.12
CA GLU A 223 10.42 -7.20 -26.15
C GLU A 223 11.70 -6.99 -26.94
N LYS A 224 11.62 -6.32 -28.10
CA LYS A 224 12.79 -6.04 -28.94
C LYS A 224 13.78 -5.12 -28.22
N LYS A 225 13.30 -4.02 -27.63
CA LYS A 225 14.15 -3.11 -26.87
C LYS A 225 14.77 -3.77 -25.64
N ILE A 226 14.03 -4.66 -24.96
CA ILE A 226 14.55 -5.44 -23.83
C ILE A 226 15.74 -6.29 -24.29
N LYS A 227 15.62 -7.00 -25.42
CA LYS A 227 16.71 -7.77 -26.03
C LYS A 227 17.89 -6.89 -26.47
N ASP A 228 17.59 -5.80 -27.16
CA ASP A 228 18.62 -4.87 -27.69
C ASP A 228 19.46 -4.21 -26.57
N LEU A 229 18.89 -4.09 -25.37
CA LEU A 229 19.57 -3.59 -24.17
C LEU A 229 20.37 -4.67 -23.42
N GLY A 230 20.36 -5.91 -23.88
CA GLY A 230 21.04 -7.01 -23.22
C GLY A 230 20.38 -7.45 -21.90
N MET A 231 19.09 -7.20 -21.71
CA MET A 231 18.33 -7.64 -20.54
C MET A 231 17.96 -9.13 -20.63
N GLY A 232 18.99 -9.99 -20.66
CA GLY A 232 18.80 -11.42 -20.94
C GLY A 232 18.03 -12.16 -19.84
N ALA A 233 18.22 -11.78 -18.57
CA ALA A 233 17.49 -12.37 -17.47
C ALA A 233 16.00 -11.97 -17.49
N PHE A 234 15.68 -10.71 -17.77
CA PHE A 234 14.31 -10.26 -17.93
C PHE A 234 13.61 -10.96 -19.09
N TYR A 235 14.28 -11.01 -20.24
CA TYR A 235 13.71 -11.65 -21.43
C TYR A 235 13.42 -13.14 -21.18
N ALA A 236 14.34 -13.84 -20.54
CA ALA A 236 14.24 -15.28 -20.26
C ALA A 236 12.95 -15.63 -19.46
N VAL A 237 12.49 -14.74 -18.57
CA VAL A 237 11.24 -14.98 -17.83
C VAL A 237 10.02 -14.92 -18.75
N GLY A 238 9.94 -13.91 -19.62
CA GLY A 238 8.76 -13.68 -20.47
C GLY A 238 8.72 -14.49 -21.75
N GLN A 239 9.83 -15.14 -22.18
CA GLN A 239 9.91 -15.78 -23.49
C GLN A 239 9.00 -17.00 -23.65
N GLY A 240 8.53 -17.59 -22.55
CA GLY A 240 7.62 -18.73 -22.56
C GLY A 240 6.13 -18.36 -22.71
N SER A 241 5.79 -17.09 -22.64
CA SER A 241 4.41 -16.62 -22.71
C SER A 241 4.08 -16.00 -24.09
N ASP A 242 2.81 -16.13 -24.49
CA ASP A 242 2.26 -15.38 -25.63
C ASP A 242 2.05 -13.89 -25.31
N GLN A 243 2.14 -13.50 -24.03
CA GLN A 243 2.07 -12.12 -23.56
C GLN A 243 3.48 -11.53 -23.48
N PRO A 244 3.88 -10.68 -24.45
CA PRO A 244 5.25 -10.21 -24.52
C PRO A 244 5.62 -9.31 -23.33
N PRO A 245 6.85 -9.45 -22.80
CA PRO A 245 7.31 -8.67 -21.66
C PRO A 245 7.38 -7.18 -21.99
N ARG A 246 7.24 -6.34 -20.95
CA ARG A 246 7.31 -4.87 -21.03
C ARG A 246 8.09 -4.32 -19.84
N LEU A 247 9.08 -3.47 -20.10
CA LEU A 247 9.61 -2.58 -19.08
C LEU A 247 8.93 -1.21 -19.24
N ILE A 248 8.18 -0.79 -18.24
CA ILE A 248 7.43 0.46 -18.26
C ILE A 248 8.17 1.48 -17.42
N VAL A 249 8.50 2.62 -18.01
CA VAL A 249 9.24 3.72 -17.40
C VAL A 249 8.29 4.92 -17.27
N LEU A 250 8.03 5.34 -16.03
CA LEU A 250 7.23 6.52 -15.70
C LEU A 250 8.13 7.54 -15.02
N ASN A 251 8.35 8.68 -15.64
CA ASN A 251 9.25 9.72 -15.16
C ASN A 251 8.46 10.98 -14.81
N TYR A 252 8.28 11.25 -13.53
CA TYR A 252 7.65 12.43 -12.98
C TYR A 252 8.69 13.46 -12.57
N GLN A 253 8.53 14.67 -13.06
CA GLN A 253 9.38 15.81 -12.74
C GLN A 253 8.58 16.85 -11.97
N GLY A 254 8.48 16.68 -10.65
CA GLY A 254 7.81 17.62 -9.73
C GLY A 254 8.78 18.55 -9.02
N GLY A 255 10.05 18.16 -8.92
CA GLY A 255 11.13 18.95 -8.30
C GLY A 255 11.94 19.75 -9.32
N LYS A 256 13.07 20.30 -8.89
CA LYS A 256 14.00 21.01 -9.78
C LYS A 256 14.65 20.01 -10.73
N LYS A 257 14.93 20.47 -11.97
CA LYS A 257 15.56 19.61 -13.00
C LYS A 257 16.93 19.05 -12.59
N ALA A 258 17.65 19.78 -11.72
CA ALA A 258 18.98 19.37 -11.23
C ALA A 258 18.91 18.35 -10.07
N ASP A 259 17.76 18.17 -9.44
CA ASP A 259 17.62 17.27 -8.30
C ASP A 259 17.62 15.82 -8.81
N LYS A 260 18.41 14.97 -8.17
CA LYS A 260 18.45 13.53 -8.48
C LYS A 260 17.10 12.90 -8.16
N PRO A 261 16.57 12.02 -9.03
CA PRO A 261 15.29 11.37 -8.77
C PRO A 261 15.41 10.29 -7.70
N PHE A 262 14.31 10.02 -7.01
CA PHE A 262 14.07 8.73 -6.39
C PHE A 262 13.62 7.74 -7.46
N VAL A 263 13.99 6.47 -7.33
CA VAL A 263 13.56 5.42 -8.26
C VAL A 263 12.82 4.34 -7.48
N LEU A 264 11.60 4.02 -7.91
CA LEU A 264 10.84 2.88 -7.42
C LEU A 264 10.78 1.82 -8.51
N VAL A 265 11.14 0.60 -8.17
CA VAL A 265 11.13 -0.55 -9.10
C VAL A 265 10.10 -1.56 -8.62
N GLY A 266 9.17 -1.97 -9.47
CA GLY A 266 8.12 -2.92 -9.11
C GLY A 266 8.19 -4.22 -9.88
N LYS A 267 8.21 -5.36 -9.18
CA LYS A 267 7.96 -6.67 -9.79
C LYS A 267 6.55 -6.71 -10.36
N GLY A 268 6.44 -7.01 -11.64
CA GLY A 268 5.19 -7.03 -12.39
C GLY A 268 4.93 -8.38 -13.07
N ILE A 269 5.10 -9.50 -12.37
CA ILE A 269 4.77 -10.82 -12.92
C ILE A 269 3.25 -10.97 -12.90
N THR A 270 2.63 -10.79 -14.05
CA THR A 270 1.16 -10.68 -14.17
C THR A 270 0.43 -12.00 -13.93
N PHE A 271 1.11 -13.11 -14.18
CA PHE A 271 0.76 -14.43 -13.69
C PHE A 271 2.02 -15.30 -13.59
N ASP A 272 2.14 -16.05 -12.50
CA ASP A 272 3.30 -16.90 -12.24
C ASP A 272 2.90 -18.37 -12.07
N THR A 273 3.15 -19.17 -13.09
CA THR A 273 2.98 -20.62 -13.01
C THR A 273 4.18 -21.33 -12.40
N GLY A 274 5.30 -20.61 -12.18
CA GLY A 274 6.62 -21.17 -11.89
C GLY A 274 7.42 -21.51 -13.16
N GLY A 275 6.84 -21.38 -14.35
CA GLY A 275 7.47 -21.80 -15.59
C GLY A 275 7.62 -23.33 -15.66
N ILE A 276 8.78 -23.84 -16.15
CA ILE A 276 9.08 -25.28 -16.19
C ILE A 276 9.18 -25.87 -14.77
N SER A 277 9.64 -25.11 -13.79
CA SER A 277 9.56 -25.48 -12.36
C SER A 277 8.15 -25.23 -11.82
N LEU A 278 7.16 -25.96 -12.37
CA LEU A 278 5.73 -25.71 -12.23
C LEU A 278 5.29 -25.76 -10.76
N LYS A 279 4.54 -24.73 -10.34
CA LYS A 279 3.89 -24.66 -9.02
C LYS A 279 2.79 -25.71 -8.88
N PRO A 280 2.48 -26.17 -7.66
CA PRO A 280 1.25 -26.93 -7.40
C PRO A 280 0.01 -26.14 -7.83
N GLY A 281 -1.02 -26.83 -8.36
CA GLY A 281 -2.26 -26.18 -8.77
C GLY A 281 -3.04 -25.51 -7.63
N ALA A 282 -2.91 -26.04 -6.40
CA ALA A 282 -3.53 -25.45 -5.21
C ALA A 282 -2.92 -24.07 -4.89
N GLY A 283 -3.76 -23.02 -4.90
CA GLY A 283 -3.34 -21.64 -4.64
C GLY A 283 -2.70 -20.94 -5.84
N MET A 284 -2.54 -21.59 -7.00
CA MET A 284 -1.97 -20.96 -8.19
C MET A 284 -2.83 -19.78 -8.68
N ASP A 285 -4.12 -19.77 -8.42
CA ASP A 285 -5.03 -18.65 -8.74
C ASP A 285 -4.64 -17.34 -8.02
N GLU A 286 -3.91 -17.41 -6.90
CA GLU A 286 -3.39 -16.26 -6.19
C GLU A 286 -2.13 -15.67 -6.85
N MET A 287 -1.52 -16.36 -7.80
CA MET A 287 -0.36 -15.87 -8.54
C MET A 287 -0.68 -14.70 -9.51
N LYS A 288 -1.95 -14.35 -9.64
CA LYS A 288 -2.37 -13.06 -10.23
C LYS A 288 -1.92 -11.85 -9.38
N PHE A 289 -1.66 -12.04 -8.08
CA PHE A 289 -1.15 -10.99 -7.19
C PHE A 289 0.37 -10.79 -7.29
N ASP A 290 1.06 -11.59 -8.08
CA ASP A 290 2.51 -11.56 -8.21
C ASP A 290 3.04 -10.31 -8.96
N MET A 291 2.15 -9.47 -9.41
CA MET A 291 2.39 -8.15 -9.95
C MET A 291 2.11 -6.99 -8.96
N CYS A 292 1.79 -7.28 -7.70
CA CYS A 292 1.47 -6.26 -6.71
C CYS A 292 2.66 -5.36 -6.37
N GLY A 293 3.90 -5.78 -6.62
CA GLY A 293 5.06 -4.90 -6.58
C GLY A 293 4.94 -3.74 -7.57
N ALA A 294 4.69 -4.04 -8.85
CA ALA A 294 4.45 -3.02 -9.88
C ALA A 294 3.18 -2.20 -9.60
N ALA A 295 2.10 -2.85 -9.17
CA ALA A 295 0.84 -2.18 -8.84
C ALA A 295 1.02 -1.17 -7.70
N SER A 296 1.80 -1.49 -6.66
CA SER A 296 2.04 -0.59 -5.53
C SER A 296 2.96 0.59 -5.89
N VAL A 297 3.96 0.37 -6.74
CA VAL A 297 4.78 1.45 -7.31
C VAL A 297 3.89 2.40 -8.12
N PHE A 298 3.01 1.86 -8.94
CA PHE A 298 2.09 2.62 -9.76
C PHE A 298 1.07 3.39 -8.90
N GLY A 299 0.51 2.77 -7.86
CA GLY A 299 -0.38 3.43 -6.90
C GLY A 299 0.32 4.52 -6.09
N THR A 300 1.58 4.30 -5.70
CA THR A 300 2.40 5.33 -5.03
C THR A 300 2.63 6.53 -5.95
N LEU A 301 2.98 6.31 -7.22
CA LEU A 301 3.08 7.38 -8.19
C LEU A 301 1.78 8.18 -8.31
N ARG A 302 0.63 7.49 -8.32
CA ARG A 302 -0.67 8.16 -8.38
C ARG A 302 -0.91 9.07 -7.17
N ALA A 303 -0.55 8.63 -5.96
CA ALA A 303 -0.61 9.47 -4.77
C ALA A 303 0.33 10.69 -4.86
N VAL A 304 1.54 10.50 -5.37
CA VAL A 304 2.51 11.58 -5.62
C VAL A 304 1.98 12.61 -6.60
N LEU A 305 1.36 12.17 -7.69
CA LEU A 305 0.76 13.03 -8.71
C LEU A 305 -0.43 13.83 -8.16
N GLU A 306 -1.29 13.22 -7.37
CA GLU A 306 -2.44 13.88 -6.74
C GLU A 306 -1.99 14.96 -5.74
N LEU A 307 -0.95 14.67 -4.98
CA LEU A 307 -0.34 15.61 -4.04
C LEU A 307 0.55 16.67 -4.72
N GLN A 308 0.92 16.44 -5.98
CA GLN A 308 1.88 17.28 -6.71
C GLN A 308 3.19 17.47 -5.93
N LEU A 309 3.74 16.37 -5.37
CA LEU A 309 4.93 16.47 -4.52
C LEU A 309 6.10 17.10 -5.28
N PRO A 310 6.85 18.04 -4.68
CA PRO A 310 7.97 18.74 -5.32
C PRO A 310 9.24 17.87 -5.36
N ILE A 311 9.15 16.67 -5.91
CA ILE A 311 10.25 15.71 -6.06
C ILE A 311 10.32 15.17 -7.48
N ASN A 312 11.49 14.70 -7.88
CA ASN A 312 11.65 13.92 -9.11
C ASN A 312 11.54 12.44 -8.77
N LEU A 313 10.67 11.72 -9.48
CA LEU A 313 10.40 10.32 -9.24
C LEU A 313 10.39 9.54 -10.56
N VAL A 314 11.15 8.45 -10.63
CA VAL A 314 11.10 7.48 -11.72
C VAL A 314 10.52 6.17 -11.20
N CYS A 315 9.51 5.66 -11.87
CA CYS A 315 8.95 4.36 -11.59
C CYS A 315 9.27 3.40 -12.74
N LEU A 316 9.82 2.24 -12.41
CA LEU A 316 10.17 1.17 -13.35
C LEU A 316 9.33 -0.05 -13.02
N LEU A 317 8.47 -0.50 -13.96
CA LEU A 317 7.63 -1.67 -13.76
C LEU A 317 8.15 -2.79 -14.65
N ALA A 318 8.71 -3.84 -14.04
CA ALA A 318 9.26 -5.00 -14.71
C ALA A 318 8.15 -6.03 -14.97
N CYS A 319 7.46 -5.93 -16.10
CA CYS A 319 6.25 -6.69 -16.40
C CYS A 319 6.54 -7.88 -17.32
N ALA A 320 6.24 -9.09 -16.86
CA ALA A 320 6.32 -10.33 -17.62
C ALA A 320 5.25 -11.31 -17.14
N GLU A 321 5.02 -12.38 -17.88
CA GLU A 321 4.22 -13.51 -17.49
C GLU A 321 5.09 -14.77 -17.51
N ASN A 322 5.14 -15.55 -16.44
CA ASN A 322 5.96 -16.75 -16.34
C ASN A 322 5.16 -18.01 -16.64
N MET A 323 5.32 -18.56 -17.83
CA MET A 323 4.51 -19.68 -18.34
C MET A 323 5.37 -20.85 -18.80
N PRO A 324 4.90 -22.10 -18.62
CA PRO A 324 5.54 -23.26 -19.20
C PRO A 324 5.15 -23.36 -20.69
N SER A 325 6.14 -23.53 -21.54
CA SER A 325 5.92 -23.77 -22.96
C SER A 325 7.16 -24.39 -23.62
N GLY A 326 7.08 -24.74 -24.88
CA GLY A 326 8.24 -25.21 -25.65
C GLY A 326 9.33 -24.14 -25.82
N GLY A 327 8.98 -22.86 -25.68
CA GLY A 327 9.93 -21.74 -25.75
C GLY A 327 10.42 -21.23 -24.37
N ALA A 328 9.90 -21.81 -23.27
CA ALA A 328 10.22 -21.34 -21.92
C ALA A 328 11.67 -21.64 -21.50
N THR A 329 12.20 -20.82 -20.64
CA THR A 329 13.48 -21.02 -19.95
C THR A 329 13.43 -22.30 -19.12
N ARG A 330 14.51 -23.07 -19.15
CA ARG A 330 14.63 -24.36 -18.45
C ARG A 330 15.56 -24.24 -17.26
N PRO A 331 15.35 -25.02 -16.20
CA PRO A 331 16.39 -25.19 -15.19
C PRO A 331 17.71 -25.68 -15.82
N GLY A 332 18.82 -25.01 -15.46
CA GLY A 332 20.14 -25.22 -16.06
C GLY A 332 20.49 -24.28 -17.21
N ASP A 333 19.55 -23.48 -17.75
CA ASP A 333 19.87 -22.45 -18.73
C ASP A 333 20.69 -21.33 -18.06
N ILE A 334 21.67 -20.79 -18.79
CA ILE A 334 22.51 -19.66 -18.36
C ILE A 334 22.17 -18.45 -19.20
N VAL A 335 21.92 -17.32 -18.54
CA VAL A 335 21.62 -16.06 -19.21
C VAL A 335 22.65 -14.99 -18.85
N THR A 336 22.92 -14.09 -19.80
CA THR A 336 23.73 -12.89 -19.55
C THR A 336 22.79 -11.73 -19.23
N THR A 337 22.97 -11.11 -18.08
CA THR A 337 22.19 -9.96 -17.65
C THR A 337 22.67 -8.67 -18.30
N MET A 338 21.91 -7.60 -18.18
CA MET A 338 22.27 -6.26 -18.66
C MET A 338 23.58 -5.75 -18.05
N SER A 339 23.94 -6.17 -16.86
CA SER A 339 25.21 -5.81 -16.21
C SER A 339 26.42 -6.57 -16.78
N GLY A 340 26.20 -7.58 -17.62
CA GLY A 340 27.22 -8.49 -18.13
C GLY A 340 27.48 -9.70 -17.24
N GLN A 341 26.96 -9.74 -16.03
CA GLN A 341 27.04 -10.91 -15.14
C GLN A 341 26.19 -12.05 -15.70
N THR A 342 26.66 -13.29 -15.56
CA THR A 342 25.94 -14.49 -15.99
C THR A 342 25.18 -15.12 -14.80
N VAL A 343 23.99 -15.63 -15.07
CA VAL A 343 23.14 -16.28 -14.06
C VAL A 343 22.73 -17.67 -14.56
N GLU A 344 23.04 -18.69 -13.77
CA GLU A 344 22.50 -20.03 -13.95
C GLU A 344 21.10 -20.09 -13.34
N ILE A 345 20.09 -20.39 -14.14
CA ILE A 345 18.70 -20.49 -13.71
C ILE A 345 18.44 -21.91 -13.19
N LEU A 346 18.59 -22.11 -11.90
CA LEU A 346 18.39 -23.40 -11.24
C LEU A 346 16.92 -23.69 -10.96
N ASN A 347 16.12 -22.65 -10.84
CA ASN A 347 14.66 -22.73 -10.59
C ASN A 347 13.95 -21.61 -11.33
N THR A 348 13.08 -21.95 -12.27
CA THR A 348 12.33 -20.96 -13.05
C THR A 348 11.17 -20.31 -12.26
N ASP A 349 10.82 -20.82 -11.07
CA ASP A 349 9.89 -20.22 -10.10
C ASP A 349 10.54 -19.12 -9.23
N ALA A 350 11.81 -18.82 -9.47
CA ALA A 350 12.55 -17.69 -8.90
C ALA A 350 12.79 -16.61 -9.99
N GLU A 351 11.76 -16.26 -10.72
CA GLU A 351 11.72 -15.41 -11.89
C GLU A 351 11.71 -13.91 -11.54
N GLY A 352 11.08 -13.55 -10.42
CA GLY A 352 10.93 -12.14 -10.00
C GLY A 352 12.28 -11.45 -9.85
N ARG A 353 13.26 -12.10 -9.26
CA ARG A 353 14.63 -11.56 -9.13
C ARG A 353 15.34 -11.42 -10.48
N LEU A 354 14.97 -12.23 -11.48
CA LEU A 354 15.55 -12.17 -12.83
C LEU A 354 15.05 -10.93 -13.59
N VAL A 355 13.75 -10.60 -13.53
CA VAL A 355 13.25 -9.36 -14.14
C VAL A 355 13.74 -8.14 -13.37
N LEU A 356 13.95 -8.25 -12.05
CA LEU A 356 14.43 -7.14 -11.22
C LEU A 356 15.92 -6.85 -11.43
N CYS A 357 16.79 -7.85 -11.58
CA CYS A 357 18.23 -7.60 -11.71
C CYS A 357 18.57 -6.73 -12.92
N ASP A 358 17.99 -7.00 -14.08
CA ASP A 358 18.16 -6.17 -15.28
C ASP A 358 17.52 -4.79 -15.11
N THR A 359 16.38 -4.71 -14.41
CA THR A 359 15.70 -3.43 -14.15
C THR A 359 16.49 -2.56 -13.17
N LEU A 360 17.13 -3.17 -12.15
CA LEU A 360 18.03 -2.48 -11.22
C LEU A 360 19.26 -1.93 -11.96
N THR A 361 19.86 -2.72 -12.84
CA THR A 361 20.94 -2.24 -13.71
C THR A 361 20.46 -1.10 -14.61
N TYR A 362 19.26 -1.21 -15.17
CA TYR A 362 18.66 -0.14 -15.99
C TYR A 362 18.45 1.16 -15.19
N ALA A 363 18.17 1.07 -13.87
CA ALA A 363 17.95 2.23 -13.01
C ALA A 363 19.19 3.15 -12.87
N GLU A 364 20.41 2.64 -13.04
CA GLU A 364 21.66 3.40 -12.92
C GLU A 364 21.71 4.61 -13.86
N ARG A 365 21.09 4.54 -15.04
CA ARG A 365 21.05 5.63 -16.03
C ARG A 365 20.40 6.90 -15.54
N PHE A 366 19.53 6.80 -14.53
CA PHE A 366 18.85 7.95 -13.94
C PHE A 366 19.68 8.65 -12.86
N LYS A 367 20.85 8.08 -12.49
CA LYS A 367 21.72 8.60 -11.41
C LYS A 367 20.92 8.89 -10.14
N PRO A 368 20.19 7.91 -9.61
CA PRO A 368 19.22 8.12 -8.55
C PRO A 368 19.84 8.59 -7.24
N GLN A 369 19.04 9.26 -6.40
CA GLN A 369 19.37 9.53 -5.01
C GLN A 369 19.24 8.24 -4.17
N ALA A 370 18.18 7.48 -4.42
CA ALA A 370 17.94 6.16 -3.85
C ALA A 370 17.07 5.33 -4.80
N VAL A 371 17.24 4.02 -4.77
CA VAL A 371 16.40 3.03 -5.48
C VAL A 371 15.73 2.14 -4.45
N ILE A 372 14.42 1.96 -4.56
CA ILE A 372 13.66 1.03 -3.74
C ILE A 372 12.96 0.07 -4.69
N ASP A 373 13.24 -1.21 -4.60
CA ASP A 373 12.47 -2.21 -5.32
C ASP A 373 11.46 -2.91 -4.42
N ILE A 374 10.32 -3.23 -5.00
CA ILE A 374 9.16 -3.78 -4.31
C ILE A 374 8.70 -5.03 -5.06
N ALA A 375 8.64 -6.15 -4.37
CA ALA A 375 8.31 -7.42 -5.00
C ALA A 375 7.57 -8.36 -4.05
N THR A 376 6.61 -9.09 -4.59
CA THR A 376 6.06 -10.32 -4.03
C THR A 376 7.07 -11.43 -4.32
N LEU A 377 8.19 -11.44 -3.56
CA LEU A 377 9.36 -12.15 -4.05
C LEU A 377 9.48 -13.57 -3.52
N THR A 378 9.23 -13.78 -2.22
CA THR A 378 9.53 -15.09 -1.62
C THR A 378 8.45 -15.60 -0.67
N GLY A 379 8.08 -16.87 -0.82
CA GLY A 379 7.32 -17.59 0.20
C GLY A 379 8.05 -17.66 1.55
N ALA A 380 9.38 -17.62 1.53
CA ALA A 380 10.22 -17.61 2.74
C ALA A 380 9.96 -16.36 3.60
N CYS A 381 9.66 -15.21 3.01
CA CYS A 381 9.27 -14.00 3.73
C CYS A 381 7.95 -14.19 4.49
N ILE A 382 6.97 -14.88 3.89
CA ILE A 382 5.71 -15.21 4.54
C ILE A 382 5.94 -16.12 5.75
N VAL A 383 6.81 -17.12 5.61
CA VAL A 383 7.14 -18.04 6.70
C VAL A 383 7.82 -17.30 7.86
N ALA A 384 8.73 -16.36 7.56
CA ALA A 384 9.49 -15.62 8.57
C ALA A 384 8.68 -14.52 9.27
N LEU A 385 7.90 -13.72 8.52
CA LEU A 385 7.27 -12.49 9.00
C LEU A 385 5.73 -12.53 9.01
N GLY A 386 5.12 -13.57 8.45
CA GLY A 386 3.66 -13.70 8.33
C GLY A 386 3.08 -12.66 7.38
N SER A 387 1.83 -12.21 7.68
CA SER A 387 1.05 -11.33 6.81
C SER A 387 0.91 -9.90 7.34
N HIS A 388 1.68 -9.53 8.36
CA HIS A 388 1.55 -8.21 8.99
C HIS A 388 2.72 -7.27 8.72
N THR A 389 3.86 -7.80 8.30
CA THR A 389 5.11 -7.04 8.18
C THR A 389 5.81 -7.44 6.88
N SER A 390 6.22 -6.45 6.09
CA SER A 390 7.02 -6.67 4.88
C SER A 390 8.49 -6.89 5.24
N GLY A 391 9.20 -7.71 4.47
CA GLY A 391 10.66 -7.82 4.59
C GLY A 391 11.34 -6.58 4.03
N LEU A 392 12.41 -6.11 4.65
CA LEU A 392 13.20 -4.98 4.19
C LEU A 392 14.69 -5.33 4.26
N MET A 393 15.42 -5.12 3.19
CA MET A 393 16.85 -5.28 3.10
C MET A 393 17.45 -4.09 2.35
N GLY A 394 18.74 -3.80 2.52
CA GLY A 394 19.36 -2.70 1.79
C GLY A 394 20.85 -2.61 2.01
N ASN A 395 21.54 -1.85 1.16
CA ASN A 395 22.96 -1.59 1.21
C ASN A 395 23.34 -0.26 1.88
N ASN A 396 22.32 0.44 2.44
CA ASN A 396 22.50 1.72 3.10
C ASN A 396 21.59 1.82 4.34
N ASP A 397 22.19 1.86 5.53
CA ASP A 397 21.47 1.83 6.82
C ASP A 397 20.58 3.06 7.03
N GLU A 398 20.98 4.22 6.52
CA GLU A 398 20.18 5.44 6.60
C GLU A 398 18.87 5.28 5.81
N LEU A 399 18.95 4.80 4.56
CA LEU A 399 17.78 4.54 3.73
C LEU A 399 16.84 3.51 4.39
N VAL A 400 17.41 2.43 4.90
CA VAL A 400 16.66 1.38 5.61
C VAL A 400 15.97 1.96 6.84
N GLY A 401 16.68 2.74 7.66
CA GLY A 401 16.12 3.42 8.83
C GLY A 401 14.97 4.35 8.48
N GLN A 402 15.13 5.16 7.42
CA GLN A 402 14.08 6.06 6.92
C GLN A 402 12.81 5.31 6.47
N LEU A 403 12.96 4.17 5.79
CA LEU A 403 11.82 3.34 5.37
C LEU A 403 11.12 2.67 6.56
N LEU A 404 11.87 2.18 7.55
CA LEU A 404 11.30 1.63 8.78
C LEU A 404 10.48 2.67 9.54
N ASP A 405 10.98 3.91 9.65
CA ASP A 405 10.28 5.00 10.34
C ASP A 405 9.05 5.46 9.56
N ALA A 406 9.14 5.54 8.23
CA ALA A 406 8.00 5.81 7.37
C ALA A 406 6.90 4.75 7.56
N GLY A 407 7.28 3.47 7.59
CA GLY A 407 6.37 2.35 7.83
C GLY A 407 5.67 2.41 9.20
N LYS A 408 6.39 2.79 10.26
CA LYS A 408 5.80 2.99 11.60
C LYS A 408 4.78 4.13 11.58
N ARG A 409 5.10 5.26 10.96
CA ARG A 409 4.19 6.42 10.87
C ARG A 409 2.99 6.15 9.98
N ALA A 410 3.15 5.38 8.91
CA ALA A 410 2.06 4.97 8.03
C ALA A 410 1.21 3.81 8.58
N ASP A 411 1.59 3.18 9.71
CA ASP A 411 1.03 1.91 10.20
C ASP A 411 1.06 0.81 9.12
N ASP A 412 2.11 0.84 8.30
CA ASP A 412 2.40 -0.11 7.21
C ASP A 412 3.83 -0.66 7.37
N ARG A 413 3.99 -1.58 8.31
CA ARG A 413 5.27 -1.94 8.91
C ARG A 413 6.13 -2.78 7.99
N ALA A 414 7.44 -2.53 8.05
CA ALA A 414 8.49 -3.39 7.53
C ALA A 414 9.44 -3.82 8.66
N TRP A 415 10.21 -4.89 8.43
CA TRP A 415 11.24 -5.38 9.34
C TRP A 415 12.50 -5.68 8.57
N GLN A 416 13.64 -5.19 9.08
CA GLN A 416 14.94 -5.39 8.44
C GLN A 416 15.42 -6.82 8.59
N LEU A 417 15.89 -7.40 7.48
CA LEU A 417 16.59 -8.68 7.39
C LEU A 417 18.03 -8.43 6.94
N PRO A 418 18.98 -9.30 7.34
CA PRO A 418 20.41 -9.09 7.07
C PRO A 418 20.78 -9.35 5.60
N LEU A 419 21.91 -8.75 5.16
CA LEU A 419 22.59 -9.00 3.88
C LEU A 419 24.08 -9.28 4.14
N PHE A 420 24.39 -10.23 5.03
CA PHE A 420 25.79 -10.54 5.35
C PHE A 420 26.48 -11.35 4.25
N ASP A 421 27.78 -11.20 4.13
CA ASP A 421 28.58 -11.82 3.07
C ASP A 421 28.49 -13.36 3.07
N GLU A 422 28.29 -13.98 4.24
CA GLU A 422 28.13 -15.42 4.37
C GLU A 422 26.90 -15.97 3.61
N TYR A 423 25.88 -15.14 3.37
CA TYR A 423 24.74 -15.54 2.55
C TYR A 423 25.03 -15.42 1.04
N GLN A 424 26.02 -14.62 0.64
CA GLN A 424 26.39 -14.46 -0.77
C GLN A 424 26.96 -15.76 -1.36
N GLU A 425 27.73 -16.52 -0.58
CA GLU A 425 28.31 -17.79 -0.99
C GLU A 425 27.28 -18.84 -1.40
N GLN A 426 26.06 -18.76 -0.86
CA GLN A 426 24.96 -19.66 -1.24
C GLN A 426 24.50 -19.49 -2.69
N LEU A 427 24.87 -18.40 -3.34
CA LEU A 427 24.54 -18.12 -4.73
C LEU A 427 25.61 -18.56 -5.73
N ASP A 428 26.71 -19.11 -5.28
CA ASP A 428 27.82 -19.53 -6.15
C ASP A 428 27.37 -20.64 -7.11
N SER A 429 27.78 -20.52 -8.35
CA SER A 429 27.54 -21.51 -9.41
C SER A 429 28.90 -22.00 -9.97
N PRO A 430 29.05 -23.30 -10.26
CA PRO A 430 30.23 -23.79 -10.95
C PRO A 430 30.25 -23.45 -12.45
N PHE A 431 29.12 -22.92 -13.01
CA PHE A 431 28.95 -22.74 -14.46
C PHE A 431 28.72 -21.29 -14.87
N ALA A 432 28.34 -20.42 -13.92
CA ALA A 432 28.04 -19.01 -14.15
C ALA A 432 28.61 -18.17 -13.00
N ASP A 433 28.49 -16.82 -13.09
CA ASP A 433 28.90 -15.95 -11.98
C ASP A 433 28.05 -16.18 -10.73
N MET A 434 26.81 -16.65 -10.90
CA MET A 434 25.91 -16.99 -9.80
C MET A 434 24.73 -17.84 -10.25
N GLY A 435 24.13 -18.57 -9.28
CA GLY A 435 22.80 -19.17 -9.43
C GLY A 435 21.69 -18.17 -9.11
N ASN A 436 20.48 -18.40 -9.64
CA ASN A 436 19.33 -17.56 -9.29
C ASN A 436 18.72 -17.89 -7.92
N ILE A 437 19.10 -19.01 -7.29
CA ILE A 437 18.67 -19.42 -5.95
C ILE A 437 19.84 -19.87 -5.11
N GLY A 438 19.74 -19.67 -3.78
CA GLY A 438 20.74 -20.10 -2.78
C GLY A 438 20.33 -21.34 -1.98
N GLY A 439 19.46 -22.19 -2.54
CA GLY A 439 18.94 -23.38 -1.84
C GLY A 439 17.79 -23.07 -0.87
N PRO A 440 17.39 -24.02 0.01
CA PRO A 440 16.16 -23.92 0.81
C PRO A 440 16.31 -23.04 2.07
N LYS A 441 17.52 -22.70 2.49
CA LYS A 441 17.75 -21.92 3.72
C LYS A 441 17.82 -20.44 3.41
N ALA A 442 17.24 -19.60 4.28
CA ALA A 442 17.30 -18.15 4.20
C ALA A 442 16.80 -17.57 2.86
N GLY A 443 15.79 -18.17 2.24
CA GLY A 443 15.36 -17.85 0.87
C GLY A 443 15.08 -16.38 0.60
N THR A 444 14.52 -15.65 1.56
CA THR A 444 14.31 -14.19 1.45
C THR A 444 15.63 -13.43 1.43
N ILE A 445 16.58 -13.84 2.30
CA ILE A 445 17.89 -13.19 2.42
C ILE A 445 18.72 -13.45 1.17
N THR A 446 18.77 -14.70 0.69
CA THR A 446 19.51 -15.04 -0.53
C THR A 446 18.93 -14.36 -1.78
N ALA A 447 17.60 -14.14 -1.81
CA ALA A 447 16.97 -13.33 -2.85
C ALA A 447 17.44 -11.85 -2.79
N GLY A 448 17.50 -11.26 -1.59
CA GLY A 448 18.07 -9.93 -1.38
C GLY A 448 19.55 -9.87 -1.73
N CYS A 449 20.34 -10.88 -1.37
CA CYS A 449 21.75 -11.01 -1.77
C CYS A 449 21.93 -11.06 -3.28
N PHE A 450 21.08 -11.80 -3.99
CA PHE A 450 21.09 -11.82 -5.46
C PHE A 450 20.85 -10.41 -6.02
N LEU A 451 19.81 -9.71 -5.59
CA LEU A 451 19.48 -8.36 -6.06
C LEU A 451 20.57 -7.34 -5.71
N SER A 452 21.21 -7.47 -4.54
CA SER A 452 22.28 -6.56 -4.11
C SER A 452 23.48 -6.54 -5.06
N ARG A 453 23.75 -7.65 -5.78
CA ARG A 453 24.82 -7.74 -6.79
C ARG A 453 24.60 -6.80 -7.98
N PHE A 454 23.35 -6.36 -8.22
CA PHE A 454 22.94 -5.48 -9.32
C PHE A 454 22.59 -4.06 -8.86
N ALA A 455 22.79 -3.74 -7.58
CA ALA A 455 22.42 -2.45 -6.99
C ALA A 455 23.60 -1.73 -6.31
N LYS A 456 24.84 -2.04 -6.69
CA LYS A 456 26.08 -1.52 -6.06
C LYS A 456 26.32 -0.03 -6.37
N ALA A 457 25.75 0.50 -7.45
CA ALA A 457 26.05 1.86 -7.93
C ALA A 457 25.32 2.97 -7.18
N TYR A 458 24.38 2.65 -6.29
CA TYR A 458 23.51 3.61 -5.61
C TYR A 458 23.00 3.09 -4.27
N ASN A 459 22.43 3.98 -3.44
CA ASN A 459 21.72 3.59 -2.22
C ASN A 459 20.46 2.81 -2.60
N TRP A 460 20.35 1.59 -2.11
CA TRP A 460 19.30 0.65 -2.48
C TRP A 460 18.64 0.00 -1.27
N ALA A 461 17.33 -0.23 -1.41
CA ALA A 461 16.55 -1.06 -0.51
C ALA A 461 15.60 -1.96 -1.31
N HIS A 462 15.40 -3.18 -0.82
CA HIS A 462 14.44 -4.16 -1.31
C HIS A 462 13.33 -4.36 -0.30
N MET A 463 12.09 -4.35 -0.76
CA MET A 463 10.91 -4.68 0.02
C MET A 463 10.28 -5.97 -0.49
N ASP A 464 10.35 -7.04 0.29
CA ASP A 464 9.62 -8.28 0.02
C ASP A 464 8.22 -8.19 0.65
N ILE A 465 7.21 -8.05 -0.20
CA ILE A 465 5.81 -7.85 0.18
C ILE A 465 4.94 -9.09 -0.03
N ALA A 466 5.53 -10.26 -0.25
CA ALA A 466 4.79 -11.50 -0.51
C ALA A 466 3.74 -11.80 0.58
N GLY A 467 4.04 -11.50 1.85
CA GLY A 467 3.11 -11.73 2.95
C GLY A 467 2.07 -10.63 3.15
N THR A 468 2.24 -9.45 2.57
CA THR A 468 1.42 -8.27 2.87
C THR A 468 0.62 -7.72 1.70
N ALA A 469 0.95 -8.12 0.48
CA ALA A 469 0.35 -7.58 -0.74
C ALA A 469 -1.09 -8.02 -0.98
N TRP A 470 -1.50 -9.20 -0.48
CA TRP A 470 -2.88 -9.68 -0.59
C TRP A 470 -3.32 -10.47 0.65
N ILE A 471 -4.61 -10.67 0.78
CA ILE A 471 -5.25 -11.56 1.76
C ILE A 471 -5.65 -12.83 1.01
N SER A 472 -5.15 -13.98 1.48
CA SER A 472 -5.47 -15.30 0.93
C SER A 472 -6.79 -15.81 1.48
N GLY A 473 -7.68 -16.25 0.57
CA GLY A 473 -8.93 -16.91 0.93
C GLY A 473 -9.97 -16.06 1.66
N GLY A 474 -11.12 -16.66 1.94
CA GLY A 474 -12.21 -16.03 2.67
C GLY A 474 -12.94 -14.93 1.87
N LYS A 475 -13.83 -14.22 2.56
CA LYS A 475 -14.66 -13.15 1.98
C LYS A 475 -13.85 -11.87 1.67
N ASP A 476 -12.71 -11.70 2.32
CA ASP A 476 -11.84 -10.54 2.20
C ASP A 476 -10.63 -10.79 1.26
N LYS A 477 -10.64 -11.94 0.52
CA LYS A 477 -9.60 -12.28 -0.45
C LYS A 477 -9.40 -11.14 -1.45
N GLY A 478 -8.15 -10.67 -1.59
CA GLY A 478 -7.81 -9.61 -2.53
C GLY A 478 -6.56 -8.84 -2.17
N ALA A 479 -6.13 -7.98 -3.08
CA ALA A 479 -5.00 -7.09 -2.88
C ALA A 479 -5.27 -6.08 -1.75
N THR A 480 -4.24 -5.79 -0.95
CA THR A 480 -4.34 -4.88 0.21
C THR A 480 -4.05 -3.43 -0.13
N GLY A 481 -3.33 -3.17 -1.21
CA GLY A 481 -2.80 -1.84 -1.53
C GLY A 481 -1.49 -1.49 -0.81
N ARG A 482 -0.93 -2.41 0.00
CA ARG A 482 0.38 -2.25 0.64
C ARG A 482 1.51 -2.51 -0.36
N PRO A 483 2.65 -1.81 -0.27
CA PRO A 483 3.05 -0.83 0.75
C PRO A 483 2.88 0.64 0.31
N VAL A 484 1.82 0.99 -0.42
CA VAL A 484 1.56 2.39 -0.86
C VAL A 484 1.60 3.39 0.31
N PRO A 485 1.02 3.11 1.51
CA PRO A 485 1.12 4.04 2.64
C PRO A 485 2.56 4.30 3.10
N LEU A 486 3.38 3.26 3.22
CA LEU A 486 4.79 3.35 3.61
C LEU A 486 5.59 4.15 2.58
N LEU A 487 5.49 3.80 1.30
CA LEU A 487 6.23 4.44 0.22
C LEU A 487 5.83 5.91 0.06
N THR A 488 4.54 6.21 0.14
CA THR A 488 4.07 7.60 0.07
C THR A 488 4.55 8.40 1.27
N GLN A 489 4.56 7.82 2.48
CA GLN A 489 5.10 8.49 3.66
C GLN A 489 6.59 8.80 3.50
N TYR A 490 7.37 7.84 3.03
CA TYR A 490 8.79 8.05 2.76
C TYR A 490 9.00 9.23 1.78
N LEU A 491 8.22 9.29 0.70
CA LEU A 491 8.34 10.36 -0.28
C LEU A 491 7.85 11.72 0.24
N LEU A 492 6.81 11.75 1.08
CA LEU A 492 6.37 12.95 1.80
C LEU A 492 7.49 13.53 2.67
N ASP A 493 8.19 12.68 3.41
CA ASP A 493 9.32 13.09 4.25
C ASP A 493 10.48 13.67 3.43
N ARG A 494 10.74 13.09 2.28
CA ARG A 494 11.78 13.59 1.36
C ARG A 494 11.38 14.89 0.67
N ALA A 495 10.09 15.10 0.47
CA ALA A 495 9.54 16.35 -0.07
C ALA A 495 9.45 17.47 0.97
N GLY A 496 9.60 17.19 2.28
CA GLY A 496 9.37 18.14 3.36
C GLY A 496 7.91 18.58 3.48
N ALA A 497 6.96 17.66 3.16
CA ALA A 497 5.54 17.92 3.02
C ALA A 497 4.71 17.41 4.23
#